data_40ba2d93b642294991b3aa7a08a88690
#
_entry.id   40ba2d93b642294991b3aa7a08a88690
#
_cell.length_a   1.000
_cell.length_b   1.000
_cell.length_c   1.000
_cell.angle_alpha   90.00
_cell.angle_beta   90.00
_cell.angle_gamma   90.00
#
_symmetry.space_group_name_H-M   'P 1'
#
loop_
_entity.id
_entity.type
_entity.pdbx_description
1 polymer ?
#
loop_
_entity_poly.entity_id
_entity_poly.type
_entity_poly.pdbx_seq_one_letter_code
_entity_poly.pdbx_strand_id
1 'polypeptide(L)'
;GEELRLYACGGDGTLNEVVNGIAGFSNAAVTHFPGGSGNDFIKIFNDPALFSNLHALLDPKETEFDLISCNADYAINVCSLGLDARIGTEIARYKRLPLVTGTGAYALSALVNVVRGIHRPYRVTWDGESLDGELTMIFAGNGRWYGGGFHPVPEADPCDGLLDVLLV
;
A
#
# COMPACT_ATOMS: atom_id res chain seq x y z
N GLY A 1 14.62 19.23 18.99
CA GLY A 1 14.43 19.87 17.65
C GLY A 1 13.01 20.40 17.55
N GLU A 2 12.74 21.20 16.55
CA GLU A 2 11.37 21.62 16.27
C GLU A 2 10.54 20.39 15.81
N GLU A 3 9.28 20.34 16.21
CA GLU A 3 8.34 19.35 15.69
C GLU A 3 7.98 19.72 14.24
N LEU A 4 8.02 18.73 13.37
CA LEU A 4 7.76 18.89 11.96
C LEU A 4 6.51 18.12 11.57
N ARG A 5 5.53 18.80 10.97
CA ARG A 5 4.35 18.17 10.39
C ARG A 5 4.32 18.35 8.88
N LEU A 6 4.29 17.24 8.15
CA LEU A 6 4.21 17.22 6.70
C LEU A 6 2.77 16.91 6.27
N TYR A 7 2.34 17.52 5.19
CA TYR A 7 1.04 17.26 4.58
C TYR A 7 1.25 16.58 3.22
N ALA A 8 0.98 15.27 3.18
CA ALA A 8 1.03 14.49 1.96
C ALA A 8 -0.24 14.72 1.13
N CYS A 9 -0.20 15.71 0.24
CA CYS A 9 -1.32 16.04 -0.63
C CYS A 9 -1.26 15.20 -1.91
N GLY A 10 -2.00 14.11 -1.97
CA GLY A 10 -1.97 13.19 -3.10
C GLY A 10 -2.65 11.86 -2.80
N GLY A 11 -2.32 10.81 -3.53
CA GLY A 11 -2.81 9.46 -3.30
C GLY A 11 -1.90 8.65 -2.35
N ASP A 12 -2.18 7.33 -2.27
CA ASP A 12 -1.44 6.40 -1.41
C ASP A 12 0.07 6.37 -1.72
N GLY A 13 0.45 6.51 -2.99
CA GLY A 13 1.86 6.60 -3.39
C GLY A 13 2.55 7.83 -2.81
N THR A 14 1.92 9.02 -2.89
CA THR A 14 2.46 10.25 -2.33
C THR A 14 2.61 10.15 -0.81
N LEU A 15 1.62 9.58 -0.13
CA LEU A 15 1.70 9.32 1.30
C LEU A 15 2.91 8.43 1.62
N ASN A 16 3.07 7.32 0.90
CA ASN A 16 4.16 6.37 1.13
C ASN A 16 5.54 7.00 0.88
N GLU A 17 5.69 7.84 -0.14
CA GLU A 17 6.93 8.57 -0.40
C GLU A 17 7.28 9.53 0.74
N VAL A 18 6.31 10.29 1.27
CA VAL A 18 6.52 11.18 2.42
C VAL A 18 6.89 10.38 3.66
N VAL A 19 6.21 9.26 3.92
CA VAL A 19 6.53 8.35 5.05
C VAL A 19 7.97 7.86 4.95
N ASN A 20 8.43 7.43 3.78
CA ASN A 20 9.82 7.01 3.57
C ASN A 20 10.81 8.14 3.84
N GLY A 21 10.45 9.38 3.51
CA GLY A 21 11.29 10.55 3.75
C GLY A 21 11.43 10.92 5.23
N ILE A 22 10.47 10.54 6.08
CA ILE A 22 10.47 10.87 7.52
C ILE A 22 10.70 9.67 8.44
N ALA A 23 10.72 8.46 7.90
CA ALA A 23 10.96 7.25 8.68
C ALA A 23 12.29 7.36 9.45
N GLY A 24 12.23 7.16 10.76
CA GLY A 24 13.38 7.31 11.67
C GLY A 24 13.55 8.70 12.29
N PHE A 25 12.74 9.69 11.93
CA PHE A 25 12.73 11.00 12.60
C PHE A 25 11.62 11.04 13.66
N SER A 26 12.00 11.01 14.94
CA SER A 26 11.05 10.98 16.06
C SER A 26 10.30 12.30 16.28
N ASN A 27 10.69 13.37 15.61
CA ASN A 27 10.06 14.69 15.69
C ASN A 27 9.27 15.03 14.41
N ALA A 28 8.97 14.06 13.56
CA ALA A 28 8.24 14.28 12.32
C ALA A 28 6.95 13.46 12.29
N ALA A 29 5.86 14.12 11.90
CA ALA A 29 4.56 13.50 11.67
C ALA A 29 4.06 13.82 10.26
N VAL A 30 3.22 12.93 9.70
CA VAL A 30 2.58 13.13 8.40
C VAL A 30 1.07 13.16 8.53
N THR A 31 0.45 14.09 7.83
CA THR A 31 -1.00 14.16 7.65
C THR A 31 -1.31 13.94 6.18
N HIS A 32 -2.22 13.04 5.86
CA HIS A 32 -2.63 12.77 4.48
C HIS A 32 -3.82 13.65 4.07
N PHE A 33 -3.67 14.39 2.97
CA PHE A 33 -4.79 15.03 2.27
C PHE A 33 -5.07 14.22 0.99
N PRO A 34 -6.23 13.53 0.89
CA PRO A 34 -6.50 12.54 -0.15
C PRO A 34 -6.79 13.22 -1.49
N GLY A 35 -5.86 13.11 -2.44
CA GLY A 35 -5.99 13.61 -3.80
C GLY A 35 -5.85 12.51 -4.88
N GLY A 36 -5.74 11.25 -4.47
CA GLY A 36 -5.59 10.10 -5.36
C GLY A 36 -6.91 9.44 -5.73
N SER A 37 -6.83 8.42 -6.58
CA SER A 37 -7.99 7.63 -7.00
C SER A 37 -8.37 6.52 -6.01
N GLY A 38 -7.43 6.01 -5.22
CA GLY A 38 -7.64 4.93 -4.24
C GLY A 38 -7.86 5.49 -2.84
N ASN A 39 -6.84 6.18 -2.33
CA ASN A 39 -6.77 6.71 -0.96
C ASN A 39 -7.13 5.62 0.06
N ASP A 40 -6.49 4.47 -0.10
CA ASP A 40 -6.88 3.25 0.60
C ASP A 40 -6.49 3.30 2.09
N PHE A 41 -5.35 3.94 2.42
CA PHE A 41 -4.89 4.03 3.79
C PHE A 41 -5.89 4.73 4.72
N ILE A 42 -6.52 5.82 4.27
CA ILE A 42 -7.48 6.55 5.13
C ILE A 42 -8.76 5.76 5.44
N LYS A 43 -9.05 4.68 4.71
CA LYS A 43 -10.24 3.84 4.92
C LYS A 43 -10.15 2.99 6.20
N ILE A 44 -8.98 2.90 6.82
CA ILE A 44 -8.83 2.26 8.15
C ILE A 44 -9.43 3.09 9.28
N PHE A 45 -9.59 4.39 9.08
CA PHE A 45 -10.14 5.29 10.08
C PHE A 45 -11.67 5.27 10.08
N ASN A 46 -12.27 5.48 11.25
CA ASN A 46 -13.73 5.48 11.42
C ASN A 46 -14.44 6.57 10.61
N ASP A 47 -13.78 7.70 10.42
CA ASP A 47 -14.30 8.83 9.62
C ASP A 47 -13.26 9.31 8.61
N PRO A 48 -13.14 8.67 7.44
CA PRO A 48 -12.23 9.10 6.40
C PRO A 48 -12.49 10.50 5.85
N ALA A 49 -13.71 11.05 6.03
CA ALA A 49 -14.05 12.38 5.54
C ALA A 49 -13.29 13.50 6.28
N LEU A 50 -12.81 13.24 7.50
CA LEU A 50 -11.97 14.18 8.24
C LEU A 50 -10.69 14.55 7.49
N PHE A 51 -10.14 13.64 6.68
CA PHE A 51 -8.95 13.90 5.88
C PHE A 51 -9.16 14.91 4.74
N SER A 52 -10.41 15.23 4.40
CA SER A 52 -10.75 16.31 3.45
C SER A 52 -11.17 17.60 4.15
N ASN A 53 -11.21 17.61 5.48
CA ASN A 53 -11.55 18.79 6.27
C ASN A 53 -10.28 19.50 6.73
N LEU A 54 -9.94 20.63 6.11
CA LEU A 54 -8.71 21.38 6.40
C LEU A 54 -8.63 21.81 7.87
N HIS A 55 -9.73 22.17 8.51
CA HIS A 55 -9.72 22.56 9.93
C HIS A 55 -9.34 21.38 10.83
N ALA A 56 -9.86 20.18 10.53
CA ALA A 56 -9.50 18.98 11.27
C ALA A 56 -8.02 18.60 11.08
N LEU A 57 -7.46 18.88 9.90
CA LEU A 57 -6.06 18.57 9.60
C LEU A 57 -5.06 19.53 10.23
N LEU A 58 -5.48 20.74 10.61
CA LEU A 58 -4.60 21.72 11.25
C LEU A 58 -4.30 21.42 12.72
N ASP A 59 -5.21 20.70 13.40
CA ASP A 59 -5.05 20.29 14.79
C ASP A 59 -5.47 18.80 14.97
N PRO A 60 -4.78 17.87 14.31
CA PRO A 60 -5.11 16.45 14.37
C PRO A 60 -4.53 15.82 15.64
N LYS A 61 -5.19 14.76 16.10
CA LYS A 61 -4.61 13.85 17.07
C LYS A 61 -3.57 12.98 16.37
N GLU A 62 -2.35 12.97 16.88
CA GLU A 62 -1.30 12.08 16.39
C GLU A 62 -1.49 10.65 16.88
N THR A 63 -1.16 9.70 16.02
CA THR A 63 -1.20 8.27 16.31
C THR A 63 0.04 7.63 15.68
N GLU A 64 0.67 6.73 16.40
CA GLU A 64 1.79 5.95 15.89
C GLU A 64 1.27 4.78 15.07
N PHE A 65 1.92 4.52 13.95
CA PHE A 65 1.63 3.40 13.06
C PHE A 65 2.89 2.58 12.82
N ASP A 66 2.71 1.28 12.73
CA ASP A 66 3.73 0.37 12.27
C ASP A 66 4.04 0.59 10.79
N LEU A 67 5.23 0.22 10.38
CA LEU A 67 5.65 0.25 8.98
C LEU A 67 6.17 -1.12 8.55
N ILE A 68 5.79 -1.56 7.36
CA ILE A 68 6.39 -2.74 6.76
C ILE A 68 7.77 -2.37 6.25
N SER A 69 8.82 -2.99 6.78
CA SER A 69 10.16 -2.85 6.21
C SER A 69 10.30 -3.75 4.99
N CYS A 70 10.62 -3.17 3.84
CA CYS A 70 10.80 -3.86 2.58
C CYS A 70 12.16 -3.51 1.97
N ASN A 71 13.19 -4.30 2.25
CA ASN A 71 14.59 -4.01 1.92
C ASN A 71 15.08 -2.68 2.52
N ALA A 72 15.29 -1.66 1.66
CA ALA A 72 15.74 -0.33 2.07
C ALA A 72 14.59 0.67 2.26
N ASP A 73 13.38 0.29 1.90
CA ASP A 73 12.20 1.15 1.90
C ASP A 73 11.16 0.69 2.92
N TYR A 74 10.16 1.52 3.15
CA TYR A 74 9.02 1.22 4.00
C TYR A 74 7.72 1.30 3.21
N ALA A 75 6.75 0.46 3.61
CA ALA A 75 5.37 0.58 3.17
C ALA A 75 4.46 0.81 4.37
N ILE A 76 3.64 1.87 4.33
CA ILE A 76 2.72 2.20 5.41
C ILE A 76 1.46 1.32 5.39
N ASN A 77 1.04 0.89 4.21
CA ASN A 77 -0.25 0.23 4.03
C ASN A 77 -0.10 -1.26 3.69
N VAL A 78 0.53 -1.56 2.56
CA VAL A 78 0.66 -2.95 2.08
C VAL A 78 1.95 -3.16 1.31
N CYS A 79 2.46 -4.39 1.32
CA CYS A 79 3.52 -4.86 0.44
C CYS A 79 3.08 -6.15 -0.23
N SER A 80 3.27 -6.29 -1.53
CA SER A 80 2.86 -7.48 -2.26
C SER A 80 3.92 -7.97 -3.24
N LEU A 81 3.89 -9.27 -3.48
CA LEU A 81 4.73 -9.96 -4.47
C LEU A 81 3.85 -10.86 -5.33
N GLY A 82 4.24 -11.07 -6.59
CA GLY A 82 3.54 -11.98 -7.48
C GLY A 82 2.70 -11.28 -8.54
N LEU A 83 1.49 -11.78 -8.78
CA LEU A 83 0.65 -11.36 -9.91
C LEU A 83 0.24 -9.89 -9.82
N ASP A 84 -0.26 -9.46 -8.68
CA ASP A 84 -0.73 -8.08 -8.49
C ASP A 84 0.39 -7.04 -8.57
N ALA A 85 1.55 -7.33 -7.96
CA ALA A 85 2.74 -6.49 -8.06
C ALA A 85 3.21 -6.37 -9.51
N ARG A 86 3.19 -7.47 -10.28
CA ARG A 86 3.52 -7.44 -11.72
C ARG A 86 2.52 -6.62 -12.53
N ILE A 87 1.22 -6.79 -12.27
CA ILE A 87 0.18 -5.99 -12.92
C ILE A 87 0.40 -4.52 -12.61
N GLY A 88 0.60 -4.16 -11.34
CA GLY A 88 0.82 -2.78 -10.90
C GLY A 88 2.05 -2.12 -11.53
N THR A 89 3.17 -2.82 -11.57
CA THR A 89 4.42 -2.30 -12.17
C THR A 89 4.36 -2.21 -13.70
N GLU A 90 3.69 -3.15 -14.36
CA GLU A 90 3.59 -3.17 -15.81
C GLU A 90 2.53 -2.21 -16.38
N ILE A 91 1.52 -1.82 -15.60
CA ILE A 91 0.41 -0.97 -16.06
C ILE A 91 0.91 0.36 -16.66
N ALA A 92 1.98 0.94 -16.12
CA ALA A 92 2.57 2.16 -16.62
C ALA A 92 3.10 2.01 -18.06
N ARG A 93 3.55 0.80 -18.43
CA ARG A 93 4.00 0.47 -19.80
C ARG A 93 2.81 0.44 -20.76
N TYR A 94 1.70 -0.16 -20.35
CA TYR A 94 0.51 -0.29 -21.19
C TYR A 94 -0.26 1.03 -21.35
N LYS A 95 -0.21 1.91 -20.33
CA LYS A 95 -0.77 3.28 -20.41
C LYS A 95 -0.11 4.16 -21.48
N ARG A 96 1.09 3.80 -21.94
CA ARG A 96 1.80 4.53 -23.02
C ARG A 96 1.36 4.09 -24.43
N LEU A 97 0.57 3.03 -24.55
CA LEU A 97 0.07 2.57 -25.84
C LEU A 97 -1.05 3.50 -26.35
N PRO A 98 -1.02 3.88 -27.63
CA PRO A 98 -2.10 4.65 -28.22
C PRO A 98 -3.42 3.87 -28.14
N LEU A 99 -4.52 4.57 -27.91
CA LEU A 99 -5.88 4.02 -27.80
C LEU A 99 -6.16 3.16 -26.54
N VAL A 100 -5.23 3.02 -25.61
CA VAL A 100 -5.43 2.26 -24.38
C VAL A 100 -5.76 3.22 -23.23
N THR A 101 -6.98 3.10 -22.69
CA THR A 101 -7.42 3.83 -21.49
C THR A 101 -6.78 3.24 -20.23
N GLY A 102 -6.87 3.95 -19.09
CA GLY A 102 -6.36 3.43 -17.81
C GLY A 102 -6.92 2.06 -17.44
N THR A 103 -8.24 1.85 -17.63
CA THR A 103 -8.89 0.55 -17.41
C THR A 103 -8.45 -0.50 -18.44
N GLY A 104 -8.29 -0.11 -19.70
CA GLY A 104 -7.77 -1.00 -20.73
C GLY A 104 -6.32 -1.42 -20.50
N ALA A 105 -5.48 -0.53 -19.99
CA ALA A 105 -4.10 -0.86 -19.61
C ALA A 105 -4.05 -1.87 -18.46
N TYR A 106 -4.93 -1.74 -17.49
CA TYR A 106 -5.06 -2.70 -16.40
C TYR A 106 -5.50 -4.08 -16.92
N ALA A 107 -6.56 -4.13 -17.71
CA ALA A 107 -7.07 -5.37 -18.28
C ALA A 107 -6.04 -6.08 -19.18
N LEU A 108 -5.31 -5.32 -19.99
CA LEU A 108 -4.24 -5.85 -20.85
C LEU A 108 -3.07 -6.39 -20.02
N SER A 109 -2.66 -5.67 -18.98
CA SER A 109 -1.61 -6.13 -18.06
C SER A 109 -2.03 -7.43 -17.36
N ALA A 110 -3.25 -7.50 -16.85
CA ALA A 110 -3.79 -8.71 -16.22
C ALA A 110 -3.80 -9.90 -17.20
N LEU A 111 -4.33 -9.71 -18.41
CA LEU A 111 -4.40 -10.75 -19.45
C LEU A 111 -3.00 -11.29 -19.81
N VAL A 112 -2.04 -10.39 -20.06
CA VAL A 112 -0.66 -10.77 -20.39
C VAL A 112 -0.02 -11.57 -19.25
N ASN A 113 -0.26 -11.18 -18.00
CA ASN A 113 0.29 -11.89 -16.85
C ASN A 113 -0.36 -13.26 -16.66
N VAL A 114 -1.66 -13.40 -16.92
CA VAL A 114 -2.34 -14.72 -16.91
C VAL A 114 -1.74 -15.66 -17.98
N VAL A 115 -1.52 -15.16 -19.20
CA VAL A 115 -0.91 -15.96 -20.29
C VAL A 115 0.53 -16.36 -19.97
N ARG A 116 1.29 -15.50 -19.26
CA ARG A 116 2.67 -15.80 -18.83
C ARG A 116 2.74 -16.79 -17.67
N GLY A 117 1.62 -17.20 -17.13
CA GLY A 117 1.50 -18.07 -15.96
C GLY A 117 1.46 -17.25 -14.67
N ILE A 118 0.45 -17.53 -13.88
CA ILE A 118 0.16 -16.81 -12.63
C ILE A 118 0.95 -17.36 -11.45
N HIS A 119 1.25 -18.65 -11.45
CA HIS A 119 1.99 -19.32 -10.38
C HIS A 119 3.49 -19.18 -10.56
N ARG A 120 4.19 -19.05 -9.45
CA ARG A 120 5.66 -19.05 -9.35
C ARG A 120 6.08 -19.81 -8.11
N PRO A 121 7.24 -20.48 -8.12
CA PRO A 121 7.79 -21.08 -6.92
C PRO A 121 8.28 -19.98 -5.97
N TYR A 122 7.81 -20.04 -4.74
CA TYR A 122 8.26 -19.19 -3.65
C TYR A 122 8.63 -20.04 -2.44
N ARG A 123 9.60 -19.55 -1.68
CA ARG A 123 9.84 -19.95 -0.31
C ARG A 123 9.48 -18.76 0.57
N VAL A 124 8.50 -18.95 1.45
CA VAL A 124 8.06 -17.96 2.43
C VAL A 124 8.45 -18.46 3.81
N THR A 125 9.07 -17.60 4.61
CA THR A 125 9.44 -17.91 5.99
C THR A 125 8.90 -16.82 6.91
N TRP A 126 8.30 -17.23 8.03
CA TRP A 126 7.78 -16.34 9.06
C TRP A 126 7.86 -17.02 10.42
N ASP A 127 8.20 -16.31 11.46
CA ASP A 127 8.18 -16.76 12.86
C ASP A 127 8.79 -18.17 13.12
N GLY A 128 9.78 -18.54 12.31
CA GLY A 128 10.45 -19.84 12.36
C GLY A 128 9.75 -20.96 11.57
N GLU A 129 8.62 -20.69 10.96
CA GLU A 129 7.94 -21.58 10.02
C GLU A 129 8.36 -21.30 8.57
N SER A 130 8.09 -22.23 7.67
CA SER A 130 8.36 -22.05 6.24
C SER A 130 7.37 -22.80 5.37
N LEU A 131 7.04 -22.21 4.22
CA LEU A 131 6.25 -22.79 3.15
C LEU A 131 7.04 -22.73 1.84
N ASP A 132 7.22 -23.89 1.20
CA ASP A 132 7.71 -24.00 -0.17
C ASP A 132 6.53 -24.38 -1.08
N GLY A 133 6.25 -23.60 -2.10
CA GLY A 133 5.12 -23.89 -2.99
C GLY A 133 5.04 -22.95 -4.20
N GLU A 134 4.12 -23.30 -5.08
CA GLU A 134 3.74 -22.42 -6.18
C GLU A 134 2.63 -21.49 -5.70
N LEU A 135 2.93 -20.20 -5.64
CA LEU A 135 1.99 -19.17 -5.24
C LEU A 135 1.74 -18.19 -6.39
N THR A 136 0.52 -17.69 -6.44
CA THR A 136 0.12 -16.62 -7.35
C THR A 136 0.52 -15.26 -6.79
N MET A 137 0.35 -15.10 -5.48
CA MET A 137 0.53 -13.83 -4.79
C MET A 137 0.92 -14.07 -3.33
N ILE A 138 1.80 -13.22 -2.83
CA ILE A 138 2.10 -13.06 -1.42
C ILE A 138 1.76 -11.61 -1.08
N PHE A 139 0.91 -11.41 -0.10
CA PHE A 139 0.44 -10.10 0.33
C PHE A 139 0.70 -9.94 1.83
N ALA A 140 1.36 -8.86 2.20
CA ALA A 140 1.55 -8.45 3.59
C ALA A 140 0.81 -7.13 3.80
N GLY A 141 -0.18 -7.14 4.68
CA GLY A 141 -0.99 -6.00 5.03
C GLY A 141 -0.65 -5.47 6.41
N ASN A 142 -0.41 -4.17 6.48
CA ASN A 142 -0.43 -3.35 7.68
C ASN A 142 -1.80 -2.65 7.77
N GLY A 143 -2.29 -2.15 6.62
CA GLY A 143 -3.65 -1.68 6.48
C GLY A 143 -4.54 -2.70 5.76
N ARG A 144 -5.84 -2.45 5.79
CA ARG A 144 -6.90 -3.38 5.36
C ARG A 144 -7.25 -3.27 3.88
N TRP A 145 -7.03 -2.10 3.27
CA TRP A 145 -7.52 -1.77 1.93
C TRP A 145 -6.38 -1.49 0.97
N TYR A 146 -6.51 -1.93 -0.27
CA TYR A 146 -5.59 -1.55 -1.34
C TYR A 146 -6.25 -1.58 -2.72
N GLY A 147 -5.55 -1.05 -3.74
CA GLY A 147 -5.96 -1.11 -5.14
C GLY A 147 -7.27 -0.39 -5.45
N GLY A 148 -7.68 0.55 -4.58
CA GLY A 148 -8.88 1.35 -4.77
C GLY A 148 -10.16 0.69 -4.24
N GLY A 149 -10.06 -0.30 -3.34
CA GLY A 149 -11.23 -0.87 -2.68
C GLY A 149 -11.19 -2.38 -2.42
N PHE A 150 -10.08 -3.05 -2.72
CA PHE A 150 -9.89 -4.43 -2.28
C PHE A 150 -9.63 -4.48 -0.77
N HIS A 151 -10.16 -5.50 -0.11
CA HIS A 151 -10.15 -5.69 1.34
C HIS A 151 -9.65 -7.10 1.68
N PRO A 152 -8.39 -7.44 1.41
CA PRO A 152 -7.88 -8.81 1.49
C PRO A 152 -7.62 -9.29 2.92
N VAL A 153 -7.29 -8.37 3.82
CA VAL A 153 -6.94 -8.64 5.22
C VAL A 153 -7.79 -7.75 6.13
N PRO A 154 -9.06 -8.11 6.37
CA PRO A 154 -10.02 -7.25 7.06
C PRO A 154 -9.68 -6.99 8.54
N GLU A 155 -8.91 -7.87 9.16
CA GLU A 155 -8.55 -7.78 10.57
C GLU A 155 -7.24 -6.99 10.82
N ALA A 156 -6.50 -6.63 9.76
CA ALA A 156 -5.23 -5.92 9.91
C ALA A 156 -5.38 -4.63 10.73
N ASP A 157 -4.48 -4.44 11.69
CA ASP A 157 -4.40 -3.26 12.53
C ASP A 157 -2.99 -2.67 12.47
N PRO A 158 -2.80 -1.47 11.89
CA PRO A 158 -1.49 -0.88 11.72
C PRO A 158 -0.85 -0.39 13.04
N CYS A 159 -1.40 -0.72 14.20
CA CYS A 159 -0.91 -0.29 15.51
C CYS A 159 -0.62 -1.46 16.47
N ASP A 160 -0.67 -2.71 16.00
CA ASP A 160 -0.56 -3.90 16.87
C ASP A 160 0.78 -4.62 16.80
N GLY A 161 1.70 -4.15 15.96
CA GLY A 161 3.02 -4.75 15.74
C GLY A 161 3.01 -6.03 14.93
N LEU A 162 1.89 -6.37 14.26
CA LEU A 162 1.73 -7.57 13.47
C LEU A 162 1.55 -7.24 11.98
N LEU A 163 1.83 -8.22 11.13
CA LEU A 163 1.51 -8.17 9.70
C LEU A 163 0.54 -9.29 9.37
N ASP A 164 -0.56 -8.93 8.71
CA ASP A 164 -1.48 -9.91 8.16
C ASP A 164 -0.98 -10.41 6.81
N VAL A 165 -0.67 -11.69 6.71
CA VAL A 165 -0.11 -12.29 5.50
C VAL A 165 -1.13 -13.17 4.80
N LEU A 166 -1.38 -12.89 3.53
CA LEU A 166 -2.20 -13.70 2.65
C LEU A 166 -1.34 -14.38 1.58
N LEU A 167 -1.39 -15.70 1.54
CA LEU A 167 -0.73 -16.54 0.53
C LEU A 167 -1.78 -17.14 -0.40
N VAL A 168 -1.62 -16.92 -1.72
CA VAL A 168 -2.59 -17.36 -2.76
C VAL A 168 -1.90 -18.23 -3.79
#